data_1546e1d2931da333f02fa94339af05f3
#
_entry.id   1546e1d2931da333f02fa94339af05f3
#
_cell.length_a   1.000
_cell.length_b   1.000
_cell.length_c   1.000
_cell.angle_alpha   90.00
_cell.angle_beta   90.00
_cell.angle_gamma   90.00
#
_symmetry.space_group_name_H-M   'P 1'
#
loop_
_entity.id
_entity.type
_entity.pdbx_description
1 polymer ?
#
loop_
_entity_poly.entity_id
_entity_poly.type
_entity_poly.pdbx_seq_one_letter_code
_entity_poly.pdbx_strand_id
1 'polypeptide(L)'
;YLVMDPNQLTKDFFVKPNPILTIAILIGLFGHVPVMALKPEILPQFGPYGKLLHDFAQTYPDFIWNFFYYCMIIHTGEAILAFFLAGIYHQLNVQTTLKWTLSTFIHGVFSLRHLIR
;
A
#
# COMPACT_ATOMS: atom_id res chain seq x y z
N TYR A 1 -29.04 28.52 3.64
CA TYR A 1 -27.89 27.78 3.19
C TYR A 1 -27.18 27.02 4.35
N LEU A 2 -26.57 25.94 4.00
CA LEU A 2 -25.94 25.07 4.98
C LEU A 2 -24.55 25.58 5.36
N VAL A 3 -24.34 25.71 6.66
CA VAL A 3 -23.01 25.94 7.16
C VAL A 3 -22.26 24.59 7.15
N MET A 4 -21.16 24.53 6.43
CA MET A 4 -20.38 23.30 6.36
C MET A 4 -19.70 23.05 7.71
N ASP A 5 -19.79 21.79 8.15
CA ASP A 5 -19.01 21.33 9.29
C ASP A 5 -17.52 21.53 8.98
N PRO A 6 -16.75 22.21 9.85
CA PRO A 6 -15.31 22.38 9.62
C PRO A 6 -14.54 21.08 9.45
N ASN A 7 -15.09 19.96 9.95
CA ASN A 7 -14.48 18.65 9.82
C ASN A 7 -14.91 17.91 8.55
N GLN A 8 -15.87 18.48 7.78
CA GLN A 8 -16.34 17.85 6.58
C GLN A 8 -15.34 18.09 5.44
N LEU A 9 -14.94 17.02 4.79
CA LEU A 9 -13.99 17.07 3.68
C LEU A 9 -14.70 17.47 2.40
N THR A 10 -14.00 18.19 1.53
CA THR A 10 -14.50 18.44 0.17
C THR A 10 -14.53 17.14 -0.60
N LYS A 11 -15.42 17.02 -1.61
CA LYS A 11 -15.61 15.76 -2.34
C LYS A 11 -14.39 15.28 -3.12
N ASP A 12 -13.47 16.17 -3.40
CA ASP A 12 -12.22 15.89 -4.11
C ASP A 12 -11.00 15.91 -3.18
N PHE A 13 -11.23 15.86 -1.87
CA PHE A 13 -10.14 15.85 -0.89
C PHE A 13 -9.22 14.65 -1.09
N PHE A 14 -7.96 14.92 -1.35
CA PHE A 14 -6.95 13.89 -1.47
C PHE A 14 -5.59 14.45 -1.05
N VAL A 15 -4.91 13.75 -0.16
CA VAL A 15 -3.55 14.09 0.27
C VAL A 15 -2.58 13.29 -0.58
N LYS A 16 -1.76 13.99 -1.37
CA LYS A 16 -0.74 13.32 -2.19
C LYS A 16 0.31 12.68 -1.29
N PRO A 17 0.64 11.41 -1.53
CA PRO A 17 1.69 10.76 -0.77
C PRO A 17 3.06 11.35 -1.08
N ASN A 18 3.99 11.20 -0.14
CA ASN A 18 5.38 11.60 -0.35
C ASN A 18 5.98 10.75 -1.47
N PRO A 19 6.54 11.35 -2.55
CA PRO A 19 7.08 10.57 -3.66
C PRO A 19 8.25 9.67 -3.26
N ILE A 20 9.09 10.10 -2.34
CA ILE A 20 10.22 9.28 -1.86
C ILE A 20 9.70 8.05 -1.11
N LEU A 21 8.70 8.24 -0.24
CA LEU A 21 8.07 7.12 0.47
C LEU A 21 7.39 6.17 -0.51
N THR A 22 6.70 6.69 -1.51
CA THR A 22 6.03 5.89 -2.54
C THR A 22 7.03 5.02 -3.29
N ILE A 23 8.13 5.60 -3.75
CA ILE A 23 9.17 4.87 -4.47
C ILE A 23 9.79 3.79 -3.58
N ALA A 24 10.09 4.12 -2.32
CA ALA A 24 10.66 3.16 -1.37
C ALA A 24 9.72 1.98 -1.14
N ILE A 25 8.43 2.22 -0.97
CA ILE A 25 7.43 1.17 -0.76
C ILE A 25 7.26 0.32 -2.02
N LEU A 26 7.17 0.95 -3.19
CA LEU A 26 6.98 0.21 -4.44
C LEU A 26 8.19 -0.69 -4.74
N ILE A 27 9.39 -0.19 -4.55
CA ILE A 27 10.59 -0.99 -4.78
C ILE A 27 10.74 -2.07 -3.70
N GLY A 28 10.65 -1.68 -2.42
CA GLY A 28 10.89 -2.60 -1.31
C GLY A 28 9.79 -3.63 -1.16
N LEU A 29 8.57 -3.16 -0.89
CA LEU A 29 7.46 -4.07 -0.56
C LEU A 29 6.86 -4.73 -1.79
N PHE A 30 6.65 -3.99 -2.87
CA PHE A 30 5.99 -4.51 -4.06
C PHE A 30 6.97 -5.00 -5.13
N GLY A 31 8.25 -4.66 -5.03
CA GLY A 31 9.29 -5.15 -5.94
C GLY A 31 10.06 -6.33 -5.37
N HIS A 32 10.67 -6.16 -4.20
CA HIS A 32 11.54 -7.20 -3.62
C HIS A 32 10.76 -8.37 -3.03
N VAL A 33 9.78 -8.08 -2.18
CA VAL A 33 9.10 -9.14 -1.42
C VAL A 33 8.32 -10.09 -2.33
N PRO A 34 7.50 -9.63 -3.30
CA PRO A 34 6.80 -10.55 -4.20
C PRO A 34 7.74 -11.42 -5.02
N VAL A 35 8.85 -10.87 -5.51
CA VAL A 35 9.82 -11.65 -6.28
C VAL A 35 10.49 -12.71 -5.41
N MET A 36 10.88 -12.35 -4.19
CA MET A 36 11.48 -13.30 -3.26
C MET A 36 10.51 -14.41 -2.87
N ALA A 37 9.22 -14.11 -2.77
CA ALA A 37 8.21 -15.09 -2.39
C ALA A 37 7.76 -15.97 -3.56
N LEU A 38 7.56 -15.38 -4.73
CA LEU A 38 6.92 -16.06 -5.86
C LEU A 38 7.88 -16.57 -6.92
N LYS A 39 8.96 -15.83 -7.19
CA LYS A 39 9.93 -16.17 -8.24
C LYS A 39 11.36 -15.87 -7.82
N PRO A 40 11.85 -16.50 -6.74
CA PRO A 40 13.21 -16.21 -6.27
C PRO A 40 14.29 -16.61 -7.29
N GLU A 41 13.97 -17.51 -8.21
CA GLU A 41 14.93 -18.02 -9.20
C GLU A 41 15.41 -16.97 -10.18
N ILE A 42 14.71 -15.85 -10.34
CA ILE A 42 15.16 -14.77 -11.24
C ILE A 42 16.17 -13.82 -10.57
N LEU A 43 16.27 -13.84 -9.24
CA LEU A 43 17.09 -12.90 -8.49
C LEU A 43 18.58 -12.96 -8.82
N PRO A 44 19.21 -14.14 -9.00
CA PRO A 44 20.64 -14.19 -9.32
C PRO A 44 21.01 -13.46 -10.61
N GLN A 45 20.06 -13.23 -11.51
CA GLN A 45 20.29 -12.50 -12.75
C GLN A 45 20.59 -11.02 -12.53
N PHE A 46 20.31 -10.49 -11.35
CA PHE A 46 20.53 -9.09 -10.99
C PHE A 46 21.87 -8.86 -10.31
N GLY A 47 22.81 -9.79 -10.41
CA GLY A 47 24.15 -9.66 -9.88
C GLY A 47 24.26 -10.01 -8.40
N PRO A 48 25.31 -9.50 -7.71
CA PRO A 48 25.55 -9.85 -6.30
C PRO A 48 24.43 -9.49 -5.35
N TYR A 49 23.76 -8.36 -5.58
CA TYR A 49 22.63 -7.95 -4.76
C TYR A 49 21.46 -8.91 -4.91
N GLY A 50 21.13 -9.28 -6.15
CA GLY A 50 20.06 -10.24 -6.40
C GLY A 50 20.37 -11.61 -5.82
N LYS A 51 21.64 -12.04 -5.88
CA LYS A 51 22.09 -13.30 -5.27
C LYS A 51 21.92 -13.27 -3.75
N LEU A 52 22.23 -12.14 -3.12
CA LEU A 52 22.02 -11.98 -1.67
C LEU A 52 20.54 -12.16 -1.30
N LEU A 53 19.64 -11.54 -2.06
CA LEU A 53 18.20 -11.69 -1.84
C LEU A 53 17.75 -13.13 -2.08
N HIS A 54 18.27 -13.77 -3.10
CA HIS A 54 17.96 -15.17 -3.40
C HIS A 54 18.39 -16.07 -2.26
N ASP A 55 19.61 -15.90 -1.74
CA ASP A 55 20.12 -16.69 -0.63
C ASP A 55 19.28 -16.49 0.62
N PHE A 56 18.87 -15.26 0.90
CA PHE A 56 17.97 -14.96 2.01
C PHE A 56 16.62 -15.66 1.85
N ALA A 57 16.04 -15.61 0.66
CA ALA A 57 14.75 -16.25 0.38
C ALA A 57 14.84 -17.77 0.50
N GLN A 58 15.98 -18.37 0.09
CA GLN A 58 16.19 -19.81 0.22
C GLN A 58 16.43 -20.24 1.67
N THR A 59 17.06 -19.37 2.46
CA THR A 59 17.34 -19.68 3.87
C THR A 59 16.09 -19.54 4.73
N TYR A 60 15.23 -18.57 4.44
CA TYR A 60 14.03 -18.30 5.24
C TYR A 60 12.76 -18.27 4.37
N PRO A 61 12.44 -19.36 3.65
CA PRO A 61 11.30 -19.35 2.72
C PRO A 61 9.96 -19.12 3.41
N ASP A 62 9.77 -19.71 4.59
CA ASP A 62 8.52 -19.57 5.33
C ASP A 62 8.32 -18.14 5.82
N PHE A 63 9.39 -17.51 6.31
CA PHE A 63 9.36 -16.12 6.74
C PHE A 63 8.97 -15.18 5.58
N ILE A 64 9.61 -15.37 4.42
CA ILE A 64 9.34 -14.53 3.25
C ILE A 64 7.91 -14.71 2.77
N TRP A 65 7.44 -15.96 2.69
CA TRP A 65 6.07 -16.24 2.25
C TRP A 65 5.05 -15.68 3.21
N ASN A 66 5.23 -15.87 4.51
CA ASN A 66 4.32 -15.35 5.52
C ASN A 66 4.31 -13.83 5.54
N PHE A 67 5.47 -13.20 5.42
CA PHE A 67 5.58 -11.74 5.36
C PHE A 67 4.81 -11.19 4.16
N PHE A 68 5.01 -11.78 2.98
CA PHE A 68 4.28 -11.38 1.77
C PHE A 68 2.77 -11.54 1.95
N TYR A 69 2.35 -12.68 2.45
CA TYR A 69 0.94 -13.01 2.63
C TYR A 69 0.26 -12.04 3.60
N TYR A 70 0.86 -11.81 4.76
CA TYR A 70 0.29 -10.90 5.75
C TYR A 70 0.28 -9.46 5.26
N CYS A 71 1.32 -9.01 4.56
CA CYS A 71 1.33 -7.67 3.96
C CYS A 71 0.19 -7.49 2.97
N MET A 72 -0.06 -8.48 2.12
CA MET A 72 -1.15 -8.41 1.15
C MET A 72 -2.51 -8.36 1.84
N ILE A 73 -2.72 -9.16 2.88
CA ILE A 73 -3.98 -9.16 3.63
C ILE A 73 -4.20 -7.82 4.33
N ILE A 74 -3.18 -7.31 5.01
CA ILE A 74 -3.29 -6.05 5.76
C ILE A 74 -3.57 -4.89 4.80
N HIS A 75 -2.81 -4.78 3.71
CA HIS A 75 -3.00 -3.70 2.74
C HIS A 75 -4.36 -3.78 2.05
N THR A 76 -4.83 -4.99 1.75
CA THR A 76 -6.17 -5.18 1.17
C THR A 76 -7.26 -4.75 2.16
N GLY A 77 -7.15 -5.16 3.42
CA GLY A 77 -8.09 -4.76 4.46
C GLY A 77 -8.12 -3.25 4.66
N GLU A 78 -6.95 -2.62 4.70
CA GLU A 78 -6.85 -1.17 4.82
C GLU A 78 -7.42 -0.46 3.60
N ALA A 79 -7.22 -0.99 2.39
CA ALA A 79 -7.80 -0.43 1.18
C ALA A 79 -9.32 -0.51 1.17
N ILE A 80 -9.89 -1.63 1.64
CA ILE A 80 -11.35 -1.78 1.78
C ILE A 80 -11.88 -0.76 2.78
N LEU A 81 -11.21 -0.60 3.92
CA LEU A 81 -11.59 0.41 4.92
C LEU A 81 -11.53 1.82 4.34
N ALA A 82 -10.47 2.13 3.56
CA ALA A 82 -10.35 3.42 2.91
C ALA A 82 -11.48 3.66 1.91
N PHE A 83 -11.89 2.63 1.18
CA PHE A 83 -13.01 2.73 0.24
C PHE A 83 -14.28 3.12 0.98
N PHE A 84 -14.59 2.48 2.11
CA PHE A 84 -15.78 2.80 2.88
C PHE A 84 -15.68 4.16 3.55
N LEU A 85 -14.53 4.51 4.11
CA LEU A 85 -14.35 5.82 4.74
C LEU A 85 -14.48 6.94 3.70
N ALA A 86 -13.80 6.81 2.57
CA ALA A 86 -13.83 7.85 1.54
C ALA A 86 -15.21 7.94 0.86
N GLY A 87 -15.77 6.81 0.48
CA GLY A 87 -17.00 6.80 -0.32
C GLY A 87 -18.27 6.98 0.50
N ILE A 88 -18.35 6.38 1.67
CA ILE A 88 -19.59 6.37 2.48
C ILE A 88 -19.52 7.38 3.61
N TYR A 89 -18.48 7.33 4.43
CA TYR A 89 -18.40 8.21 5.59
C TYR A 89 -18.15 9.66 5.20
N HIS A 90 -17.14 9.92 4.38
CA HIS A 90 -16.80 11.27 3.93
C HIS A 90 -17.54 11.68 2.64
N GLN A 91 -18.20 10.74 1.99
CA GLN A 91 -18.99 10.99 0.78
C GLN A 91 -18.20 11.70 -0.32
N LEU A 92 -16.96 11.29 -0.51
CA LEU A 92 -16.10 11.80 -1.57
C LEU A 92 -16.60 11.29 -2.93
N ASN A 93 -16.23 11.99 -4.01
CA ASN A 93 -16.64 11.53 -5.34
C ASN A 93 -15.97 10.20 -5.70
N VAL A 94 -16.48 9.52 -6.73
CA VAL A 94 -16.01 8.17 -7.11
C VAL A 94 -14.52 8.17 -7.45
N GLN A 95 -14.08 9.13 -8.24
CA GLN A 95 -12.70 9.23 -8.65
C GLN A 95 -11.77 9.40 -7.44
N THR A 96 -12.13 10.26 -6.51
CA THR A 96 -11.35 10.51 -5.30
C THR A 96 -11.37 9.29 -4.37
N THR A 97 -12.51 8.60 -4.26
CA THR A 97 -12.62 7.37 -3.49
C THR A 97 -11.68 6.29 -4.04
N LEU A 98 -11.61 6.16 -5.35
CA LEU A 98 -10.69 5.21 -5.98
C LEU A 98 -9.22 5.59 -5.75
N LYS A 99 -8.91 6.88 -5.78
CA LYS A 99 -7.56 7.35 -5.44
C LYS A 99 -7.17 6.96 -4.02
N TRP A 100 -8.07 7.15 -3.05
CA TRP A 100 -7.82 6.76 -1.66
C TRP A 100 -7.66 5.26 -1.51
N THR A 101 -8.49 4.49 -2.20
CA THR A 101 -8.42 3.03 -2.15
C THR A 101 -7.06 2.54 -2.65
N LEU A 102 -6.63 3.02 -3.81
CA LEU A 102 -5.35 2.64 -4.40
C LEU A 102 -4.17 3.14 -3.54
N SER A 103 -4.22 4.39 -3.12
CA SER A 103 -3.17 4.97 -2.27
C SER A 103 -3.02 4.21 -0.96
N THR A 104 -4.13 3.82 -0.34
CA THR A 104 -4.09 3.05 0.90
C THR A 104 -3.59 1.63 0.66
N PHE A 105 -3.94 1.01 -0.45
CA PHE A 105 -3.40 -0.30 -0.78
C PHE A 105 -1.86 -0.26 -0.87
N ILE A 106 -1.31 0.79 -1.46
CA ILE A 106 0.14 0.94 -1.61
C ILE A 106 0.79 1.35 -0.28
N HIS A 107 0.26 2.39 0.38
CA HIS A 107 0.92 3.02 1.52
C HIS A 107 0.42 2.52 2.88
N GLY A 108 -0.69 1.80 2.91
CA GLY A 108 -1.27 1.31 4.14
C GLY A 108 -1.69 2.44 5.06
N VAL A 109 -1.32 2.34 6.32
CA VAL A 109 -1.72 3.31 7.35
C VAL A 109 -1.22 4.73 7.07
N PHE A 110 -0.14 4.89 6.34
CA PHE A 110 0.38 6.22 5.99
C PHE A 110 -0.61 7.04 5.17
N SER A 111 -1.42 6.38 4.35
CA SER A 111 -2.49 7.03 3.60
C SER A 111 -3.80 7.04 4.39
N LEU A 112 -4.16 5.91 4.98
CA LEU A 112 -5.42 5.73 5.71
C LEU A 112 -5.59 6.73 6.85
N ARG A 113 -4.51 7.10 7.54
CA ARG A 113 -4.55 8.04 8.66
C ARG A 113 -5.19 9.37 8.32
N HIS A 114 -5.12 9.79 7.05
CA HIS A 114 -5.72 11.05 6.60
C HIS A 114 -7.24 10.99 6.46
N LEU A 115 -7.80 9.78 6.39
CA LEU A 115 -9.25 9.57 6.32
C LEU A 115 -9.87 9.35 7.70
N ILE A 116 -9.07 9.00 8.69
CA ILE A 116 -9.56 8.79 10.05
C ILE A 116 -9.62 10.15 10.75
N ARG A 117 -10.85 10.65 10.93
CA ARG A 117 -11.09 11.95 11.54
C ARG A 117 -12.22 11.89 12.56
#